data_3b7ef9d45a410feeb317f2b687d8b650
#
_entry.id   3b7ef9d45a410feeb317f2b687d8b650
#
_cell.length_a   1.000
_cell.length_b   1.000
_cell.length_c   1.000
_cell.angle_alpha   90.00
_cell.angle_beta   90.00
_cell.angle_gamma   90.00
#
_symmetry.space_group_name_H-M   'P 1'
#
loop_
_entity.id
_entity.type
_entity.pdbx_description
1 polymer ?
#
loop_
_entity_poly.entity_id
_entity_poly.type
_entity_poly.pdbx_seq_one_letter_code
_entity_poly.pdbx_strand_id
1 'polypeptide(L)'
;MQANGDEQQMILDMVRDIARERVRPRAAAVDESGEFPFDTLALFAEQGILAPLLPEEYGGIGMPFATFARVIETIASACATSSLILIAQADGLLPILHHGTRAQKDKYLPQLAAGKVSAIAITEPGAGSDVLALRSHAVREAGGYRLNGQKCFITNGAIADVISAYAYTEKNLGASGVSAFILEKGMAGLRYGKNENKMGMRGSINSELFFEDMLVPAENRLGDEGQGFANLMTTLACSRMFAAAQAVGLAQGAIDEVLDYVRTRVQFGKTLAHIQAIQFMIADMVAQTEAARELTYKAAALLDRGSSREASKFCAMAKFLASDTAMKVTTDAVQCLGGYGYMKEYPVERMMRDAKLIQIYTGTNQIMRVVAAREILEER
;
A
#
# COMPACT_ATOMS: atom_id res chain seq x y z
N MET A 1 -5.28 -10.77 22.94
CA MET A 1 -4.20 -11.81 22.98
C MET A 1 -3.49 -11.75 21.63
N GLN A 2 -2.17 -11.69 21.57
CA GLN A 2 -1.47 -11.88 20.28
C GLN A 2 -1.70 -13.34 19.83
N ALA A 3 -2.05 -13.54 18.55
CA ALA A 3 -2.21 -14.88 17.99
C ALA A 3 -0.97 -15.73 18.30
N ASN A 4 -1.17 -16.97 18.74
CA ASN A 4 -0.12 -17.94 19.01
C ASN A 4 0.69 -18.19 17.73
N GLY A 5 1.97 -18.55 17.82
CA GLY A 5 2.80 -18.82 16.65
C GLY A 5 2.21 -19.82 15.65
N ASP A 6 1.46 -20.82 16.17
CA ASP A 6 0.77 -21.81 15.35
C ASP A 6 -0.41 -21.19 14.58
N GLU A 7 -1.17 -20.28 15.18
CA GLU A 7 -2.28 -19.57 14.51
C GLU A 7 -1.76 -18.66 13.40
N GLN A 8 -0.66 -17.95 13.64
CA GLN A 8 -0.02 -17.12 12.61
C GLN A 8 0.47 -17.98 11.42
N GLN A 9 1.03 -19.16 11.70
CA GLN A 9 1.46 -20.08 10.64
C GLN A 9 0.27 -20.61 9.83
N MET A 10 -0.84 -20.97 10.48
CA MET A 10 -2.08 -21.40 9.80
C MET A 10 -2.63 -20.31 8.88
N ILE A 11 -2.62 -19.05 9.31
CA ILE A 11 -3.05 -17.90 8.48
C ILE A 11 -2.12 -17.77 7.27
N LEU A 12 -0.81 -17.86 7.46
CA LEU A 12 0.15 -17.74 6.35
C LEU A 12 0.03 -18.89 5.34
N ASP A 13 -0.30 -20.11 5.80
CA ASP A 13 -0.54 -21.24 4.91
C ASP A 13 -1.82 -21.04 4.09
N MET A 14 -2.92 -20.60 4.73
CA MET A 14 -4.15 -20.21 4.05
C MET A 14 -3.90 -19.09 3.01
N VAL A 15 -3.13 -18.08 3.35
CA VAL A 15 -2.79 -16.97 2.44
C VAL A 15 -1.98 -17.45 1.24
N ARG A 16 -1.07 -18.41 1.41
CA ARG A 16 -0.33 -19.04 0.30
C ARG A 16 -1.27 -19.79 -0.65
N ASP A 17 -2.25 -20.52 -0.12
CA ASP A 17 -3.22 -21.22 -0.95
C ASP A 17 -4.11 -20.22 -1.71
N ILE A 18 -4.59 -19.17 -1.06
CA ILE A 18 -5.32 -18.07 -1.72
C ILE A 18 -4.48 -17.43 -2.84
N ALA A 19 -3.23 -17.11 -2.57
CA ALA A 19 -2.33 -16.52 -3.55
C ALA A 19 -2.16 -17.42 -4.78
N ARG A 20 -1.90 -18.71 -4.55
CA ARG A 20 -1.65 -19.70 -5.61
C ARG A 20 -2.91 -20.03 -6.42
N GLU A 21 -4.04 -20.28 -5.74
CA GLU A 21 -5.22 -20.88 -6.38
C GLU A 21 -6.26 -19.86 -6.83
N ARG A 22 -6.31 -18.70 -6.18
CA ARG A 22 -7.36 -17.71 -6.42
C ARG A 22 -6.83 -16.40 -7.01
N VAL A 23 -5.63 -15.94 -6.63
CA VAL A 23 -5.08 -14.65 -7.04
C VAL A 23 -4.22 -14.78 -8.30
N ARG A 24 -3.22 -15.68 -8.30
CA ARG A 24 -2.28 -15.84 -9.44
C ARG A 24 -2.98 -16.13 -10.77
N PRO A 25 -3.96 -17.04 -10.87
CA PRO A 25 -4.62 -17.36 -12.15
C PRO A 25 -5.37 -16.18 -12.77
N ARG A 26 -5.75 -15.17 -11.97
CA ARG A 26 -6.53 -14.01 -12.41
C ARG A 26 -5.70 -12.78 -12.70
N ALA A 27 -4.44 -12.77 -12.30
CA ALA A 27 -3.60 -11.57 -12.35
C ALA A 27 -3.47 -10.96 -13.75
N ALA A 28 -3.40 -11.78 -14.80
CA ALA A 28 -3.35 -11.31 -16.18
C ALA A 28 -4.67 -10.65 -16.61
N ALA A 29 -5.81 -11.28 -16.32
CA ALA A 29 -7.13 -10.74 -16.66
C ALA A 29 -7.43 -9.41 -15.92
N VAL A 30 -7.01 -9.29 -14.66
CA VAL A 30 -7.12 -8.06 -13.86
C VAL A 30 -6.28 -6.91 -14.46
N ASP A 31 -5.07 -7.20 -14.93
CA ASP A 31 -4.24 -6.20 -15.62
C ASP A 31 -4.81 -5.82 -16.97
N GLU A 32 -5.30 -6.79 -17.76
CA GLU A 32 -5.84 -6.54 -19.09
C GLU A 32 -7.12 -5.71 -19.03
N SER A 33 -8.09 -6.08 -18.19
CA SER A 33 -9.34 -5.35 -18.04
C SER A 33 -9.17 -3.98 -17.39
N GLY A 34 -8.23 -3.85 -16.44
CA GLY A 34 -8.08 -2.67 -15.60
C GLY A 34 -9.26 -2.46 -14.64
N GLU A 35 -10.12 -3.46 -14.48
CA GLU A 35 -11.25 -3.42 -13.56
C GLU A 35 -10.83 -3.83 -12.14
N PHE A 36 -11.46 -3.19 -11.15
CA PHE A 36 -11.20 -3.52 -9.75
C PHE A 36 -11.74 -4.93 -9.42
N PRO A 37 -10.91 -5.82 -8.86
CA PRO A 37 -11.31 -7.19 -8.58
C PRO A 37 -12.12 -7.29 -7.27
N PHE A 38 -13.40 -6.90 -7.32
CA PHE A 38 -14.31 -6.92 -6.17
C PHE A 38 -14.47 -8.31 -5.55
N ASP A 39 -14.38 -9.36 -6.34
CA ASP A 39 -14.41 -10.74 -5.84
C ASP A 39 -13.16 -11.11 -5.02
N THR A 40 -12.00 -10.55 -5.35
CA THR A 40 -10.80 -10.69 -4.54
C THR A 40 -10.94 -9.92 -3.22
N LEU A 41 -11.52 -8.73 -3.24
CA LEU A 41 -11.83 -7.97 -2.03
C LEU A 41 -12.80 -8.75 -1.13
N ALA A 42 -13.88 -9.29 -1.70
CA ALA A 42 -14.86 -10.10 -0.97
C ALA A 42 -14.20 -11.35 -0.35
N LEU A 43 -13.36 -12.06 -1.11
CA LEU A 43 -12.60 -13.19 -0.62
C LEU A 43 -11.71 -12.81 0.58
N PHE A 44 -11.01 -11.67 0.51
CA PHE A 44 -10.15 -11.22 1.62
C PHE A 44 -10.97 -10.85 2.86
N ALA A 45 -12.17 -10.29 2.69
CA ALA A 45 -13.08 -10.02 3.81
C ALA A 45 -13.60 -11.32 4.43
N GLU A 46 -14.07 -12.27 3.62
CA GLU A 46 -14.57 -13.58 4.06
C GLU A 46 -13.51 -14.39 4.82
N GLN A 47 -12.25 -14.27 4.41
CA GLN A 47 -11.12 -14.96 5.04
C GLN A 47 -10.47 -14.18 6.20
N GLY A 48 -11.04 -13.03 6.57
CA GLY A 48 -10.56 -12.21 7.70
C GLY A 48 -9.21 -11.53 7.48
N ILE A 49 -8.71 -11.47 6.24
CA ILE A 49 -7.41 -10.86 5.91
C ILE A 49 -7.51 -9.45 5.31
N LEU A 50 -8.72 -8.92 5.11
CA LEU A 50 -8.92 -7.58 4.56
C LEU A 50 -8.52 -6.49 5.55
N ALA A 51 -8.84 -6.66 6.84
CA ALA A 51 -8.55 -5.69 7.91
C ALA A 51 -7.96 -6.38 9.16
N PRO A 52 -6.93 -7.24 9.01
CA PRO A 52 -6.48 -8.13 10.08
C PRO A 52 -5.77 -7.38 11.21
N LEU A 53 -5.32 -6.14 10.98
CA LEU A 53 -4.70 -5.26 11.97
C LEU A 53 -5.70 -4.76 13.02
N LEU A 54 -7.00 -4.75 12.72
CA LEU A 54 -8.03 -4.32 13.67
C LEU A 54 -8.12 -5.29 14.85
N PRO A 55 -8.36 -4.78 16.07
CA PRO A 55 -8.75 -5.62 17.21
C PRO A 55 -10.01 -6.45 16.92
N GLU A 56 -10.17 -7.55 17.65
CA GLU A 56 -11.33 -8.46 17.54
C GLU A 56 -12.67 -7.73 17.74
N GLU A 57 -12.72 -6.76 18.65
CA GLU A 57 -13.92 -5.94 18.90
C GLU A 57 -14.42 -5.16 17.67
N TYR A 58 -13.56 -4.96 16.65
CA TYR A 58 -13.88 -4.31 15.39
C TYR A 58 -13.87 -5.26 14.19
N GLY A 59 -13.84 -6.57 14.43
CA GLY A 59 -13.90 -7.59 13.38
C GLY A 59 -12.57 -7.94 12.73
N GLY A 60 -11.44 -7.51 13.29
CA GLY A 60 -10.09 -7.97 12.93
C GLY A 60 -9.62 -9.11 13.83
N ILE A 61 -8.33 -9.39 13.81
CA ILE A 61 -7.68 -10.41 14.63
C ILE A 61 -6.48 -9.87 15.43
N GLY A 62 -6.28 -8.55 15.43
CA GLY A 62 -5.13 -7.92 16.11
C GLY A 62 -3.79 -8.39 15.57
N MET A 63 -3.69 -8.65 14.26
CA MET A 63 -2.49 -9.19 13.61
C MET A 63 -1.30 -8.26 13.80
N PRO A 64 -0.11 -8.76 14.19
CA PRO A 64 1.11 -7.97 14.21
C PRO A 64 1.51 -7.47 12.81
N PHE A 65 2.14 -6.30 12.74
CA PHE A 65 2.67 -5.74 11.48
C PHE A 65 3.66 -6.69 10.79
N ALA A 66 4.48 -7.41 11.56
CA ALA A 66 5.41 -8.40 11.03
C ALA A 66 4.70 -9.55 10.30
N THR A 67 3.56 -10.02 10.82
CA THR A 67 2.75 -11.04 10.15
C THR A 67 2.00 -10.46 8.95
N PHE A 68 1.45 -9.25 9.08
CA PHE A 68 0.78 -8.59 7.95
C PHE A 68 1.73 -8.29 6.78
N ALA A 69 2.99 -7.95 7.06
CA ALA A 69 4.01 -7.80 6.02
C ALA A 69 4.17 -9.11 5.21
N ARG A 70 4.18 -10.27 5.86
CA ARG A 70 4.24 -11.59 5.19
C ARG A 70 2.98 -11.88 4.37
N VAL A 71 1.81 -11.48 4.86
CA VAL A 71 0.54 -11.59 4.10
C VAL A 71 0.64 -10.76 2.82
N ILE A 72 1.04 -9.48 2.93
CA ILE A 72 1.21 -8.59 1.76
C ILE A 72 2.23 -9.17 0.78
N GLU A 73 3.40 -9.61 1.26
CA GLU A 73 4.45 -10.22 0.44
C GLU A 73 3.92 -11.44 -0.32
N THR A 74 3.22 -12.34 0.36
CA THR A 74 2.68 -13.57 -0.25
C THR A 74 1.66 -13.26 -1.34
N ILE A 75 0.73 -12.34 -1.10
CA ILE A 75 -0.25 -11.93 -2.13
C ILE A 75 0.45 -11.19 -3.27
N ALA A 76 1.44 -10.33 -2.98
CA ALA A 76 2.16 -9.56 -3.98
C ALA A 76 2.98 -10.44 -4.94
N SER A 77 3.49 -11.59 -4.47
CA SER A 77 4.19 -12.56 -5.33
C SER A 77 3.29 -13.16 -6.42
N ALA A 78 1.98 -13.21 -6.17
CA ALA A 78 0.98 -13.66 -7.12
C ALA A 78 0.43 -12.50 -7.97
N CYS A 79 0.12 -11.35 -7.35
CA CYS A 79 -0.45 -10.18 -8.01
C CYS A 79 -0.27 -8.91 -7.18
N ALA A 80 0.51 -7.95 -7.67
CA ALA A 80 0.72 -6.67 -7.00
C ALA A 80 -0.57 -5.85 -6.87
N THR A 81 -1.47 -5.88 -7.86
CA THR A 81 -2.79 -5.23 -7.78
C THR A 81 -3.61 -5.77 -6.62
N SER A 82 -3.64 -7.09 -6.42
CA SER A 82 -4.40 -7.70 -5.33
C SER A 82 -3.83 -7.38 -3.95
N SER A 83 -2.49 -7.33 -3.81
CA SER A 83 -1.87 -6.91 -2.54
C SER A 83 -2.13 -5.44 -2.22
N LEU A 84 -2.29 -4.59 -3.24
CA LEU A 84 -2.65 -3.18 -3.04
C LEU A 84 -4.06 -3.00 -2.45
N ILE A 85 -4.98 -3.97 -2.61
CA ILE A 85 -6.28 -3.96 -1.91
C ILE A 85 -6.07 -3.94 -0.40
N LEU A 86 -5.19 -4.83 0.11
CA LEU A 86 -4.88 -4.92 1.53
C LEU A 86 -4.21 -3.64 2.05
N ILE A 87 -3.27 -3.11 1.27
CA ILE A 87 -2.53 -1.89 1.63
C ILE A 87 -3.45 -0.69 1.67
N ALA A 88 -4.26 -0.46 0.63
CA ALA A 88 -5.16 0.68 0.55
C ALA A 88 -6.25 0.62 1.64
N GLN A 89 -6.73 -0.59 1.96
CA GLN A 89 -7.65 -0.79 3.07
C GLN A 89 -6.99 -0.43 4.40
N ALA A 90 -5.77 -0.88 4.66
CA ALA A 90 -5.03 -0.53 5.86
C ALA A 90 -4.75 0.98 5.94
N ASP A 91 -4.33 1.61 4.85
CA ASP A 91 -4.04 3.04 4.80
C ASP A 91 -5.26 3.92 5.12
N GLY A 92 -6.46 3.50 4.68
CA GLY A 92 -7.69 4.23 4.96
C GLY A 92 -8.24 4.05 6.38
N LEU A 93 -8.07 2.84 6.97
CA LEU A 93 -8.60 2.53 8.30
C LEU A 93 -7.67 2.91 9.47
N LEU A 94 -6.33 2.87 9.28
CA LEU A 94 -5.36 3.14 10.34
C LEU A 94 -5.51 4.54 10.96
N PRO A 95 -5.78 5.62 10.21
CA PRO A 95 -6.07 6.91 10.80
C PRO A 95 -7.24 6.86 11.80
N ILE A 96 -8.31 6.13 11.47
CA ILE A 96 -9.49 5.97 12.33
C ILE A 96 -9.14 5.12 13.56
N LEU A 97 -8.42 4.03 13.36
CA LEU A 97 -7.98 3.14 14.45
C LEU A 97 -7.12 3.89 15.47
N HIS A 98 -6.16 4.70 15.01
CA HIS A 98 -5.20 5.35 15.91
C HIS A 98 -5.75 6.63 16.54
N HIS A 99 -6.53 7.42 15.81
CA HIS A 99 -6.89 8.79 16.20
C HIS A 99 -8.39 9.03 16.32
N GLY A 100 -9.23 8.05 15.94
CA GLY A 100 -10.69 8.14 16.07
C GLY A 100 -11.15 8.09 17.51
N THR A 101 -12.26 8.79 17.80
CA THR A 101 -13.02 8.63 19.02
C THR A 101 -13.61 7.22 19.12
N ARG A 102 -14.03 6.79 20.29
CA ARG A 102 -14.72 5.49 20.46
C ARG A 102 -15.92 5.37 19.51
N ALA A 103 -16.75 6.41 19.42
CA ALA A 103 -17.93 6.43 18.54
C ALA A 103 -17.55 6.30 17.04
N GLN A 104 -16.47 6.96 16.62
CA GLN A 104 -15.99 6.82 15.23
C GLN A 104 -15.47 5.40 14.95
N LYS A 105 -14.70 4.82 15.86
CA LYS A 105 -14.21 3.43 15.74
C LYS A 105 -15.37 2.45 15.65
N ASP A 106 -16.32 2.54 16.56
CA ASP A 106 -17.50 1.67 16.60
C ASP A 106 -18.37 1.80 15.33
N LYS A 107 -18.45 3.00 14.74
CA LYS A 107 -19.20 3.27 13.53
C LYS A 107 -18.51 2.73 12.27
N TYR A 108 -17.21 2.97 12.11
CA TYR A 108 -16.53 2.77 10.83
C TYR A 108 -15.75 1.46 10.73
N LEU A 109 -15.04 1.04 11.80
CA LEU A 109 -14.11 -0.07 11.67
C LEU A 109 -14.79 -1.43 11.40
N PRO A 110 -15.91 -1.79 12.05
CA PRO A 110 -16.57 -3.07 11.77
C PRO A 110 -17.04 -3.21 10.33
N GLN A 111 -17.57 -2.14 9.73
CA GLN A 111 -18.02 -2.18 8.35
C GLN A 111 -16.87 -2.27 7.33
N LEU A 112 -15.68 -1.70 7.66
CA LEU A 112 -14.48 -1.82 6.85
C LEU A 112 -13.88 -3.24 6.95
N ALA A 113 -13.96 -3.89 8.11
CA ALA A 113 -13.61 -5.29 8.25
C ALA A 113 -14.55 -6.21 7.44
N ALA A 114 -15.84 -5.88 7.38
CA ALA A 114 -16.86 -6.63 6.65
C ALA A 114 -16.86 -6.42 5.12
N GLY A 115 -15.91 -5.65 4.57
CA GLY A 115 -15.75 -5.53 3.12
C GLY A 115 -16.10 -4.17 2.53
N LYS A 116 -16.54 -3.17 3.32
CA LYS A 116 -16.61 -1.79 2.82
C LYS A 116 -15.21 -1.28 2.54
N VAL A 117 -15.09 -0.48 1.49
CA VAL A 117 -13.82 0.00 0.97
C VAL A 117 -13.40 1.29 1.66
N SER A 118 -12.14 1.38 2.06
CA SER A 118 -11.55 2.61 2.57
C SER A 118 -10.55 3.23 1.59
N ALA A 119 -10.30 4.53 1.77
CA ALA A 119 -9.27 5.29 1.08
C ALA A 119 -8.62 6.32 2.00
N ILE A 120 -7.41 6.74 1.63
CA ILE A 120 -6.75 7.90 2.22
C ILE A 120 -6.55 8.98 1.14
N ALA A 121 -6.98 10.21 1.41
CA ALA A 121 -6.96 11.31 0.45
C ALA A 121 -6.05 12.45 0.90
N ILE A 122 -4.82 12.46 0.35
CA ILE A 122 -3.75 13.41 0.72
C ILE A 122 -3.37 14.27 -0.48
N THR A 123 -2.87 13.63 -1.54
CA THR A 123 -2.21 14.22 -2.70
C THR A 123 -3.14 15.16 -3.48
N GLU A 124 -2.60 16.29 -3.91
CA GLU A 124 -3.28 17.27 -4.76
C GLU A 124 -2.45 17.53 -6.03
N PRO A 125 -3.04 18.13 -7.09
CA PRO A 125 -2.29 18.44 -8.32
C PRO A 125 -1.01 19.26 -8.09
N GLY A 126 -1.00 20.12 -7.06
CA GLY A 126 0.15 20.95 -6.67
C GLY A 126 0.91 20.48 -5.43
N ALA A 127 0.54 19.33 -4.80
CA ALA A 127 1.10 18.87 -3.53
C ALA A 127 1.26 17.35 -3.52
N GLY A 128 2.41 16.88 -4.00
CA GLY A 128 2.82 15.47 -3.97
C GLY A 128 3.90 15.25 -2.91
N SER A 129 5.18 15.29 -3.31
CA SER A 129 6.32 15.18 -2.38
C SER A 129 6.37 16.33 -1.37
N ASP A 130 5.94 17.53 -1.76
CA ASP A 130 5.69 18.66 -0.86
C ASP A 130 4.26 18.57 -0.32
N VAL A 131 4.07 17.74 0.72
CA VAL A 131 2.74 17.51 1.31
C VAL A 131 2.16 18.79 1.93
N LEU A 132 2.99 19.69 2.44
CA LEU A 132 2.51 20.95 3.05
C LEU A 132 2.07 22.00 2.02
N ALA A 133 2.27 21.78 0.72
CA ALA A 133 1.73 22.61 -0.34
C ALA A 133 0.22 22.39 -0.61
N LEU A 134 -0.49 21.66 0.23
CA LEU A 134 -1.93 21.42 0.15
C LEU A 134 -2.70 22.75 0.00
N ARG A 135 -3.76 22.73 -0.80
CA ARG A 135 -4.68 23.86 -1.01
C ARG A 135 -6.09 23.57 -0.53
N SER A 136 -6.47 22.29 -0.38
CA SER A 136 -7.75 21.93 0.24
C SER A 136 -7.83 22.57 1.62
N HIS A 137 -8.98 23.16 1.93
CA HIS A 137 -9.21 23.87 3.18
C HIS A 137 -10.59 23.57 3.73
N ALA A 138 -10.70 23.60 5.05
CA ALA A 138 -11.92 23.34 5.80
C ALA A 138 -12.16 24.52 6.74
N VAL A 139 -13.17 25.32 6.43
CA VAL A 139 -13.57 26.48 7.25
C VAL A 139 -14.58 26.03 8.28
N ARG A 140 -14.33 26.36 9.57
CA ARG A 140 -15.26 26.03 10.66
C ARG A 140 -16.56 26.83 10.49
N GLU A 141 -17.68 26.13 10.60
CA GLU A 141 -19.04 26.70 10.56
C GLU A 141 -19.90 26.10 11.69
N ALA A 142 -21.15 26.60 11.82
CA ALA A 142 -22.12 26.01 12.74
C ALA A 142 -22.37 24.54 12.38
N GLY A 143 -22.08 23.62 13.32
CA GLY A 143 -22.28 22.19 13.17
C GLY A 143 -21.15 21.42 12.48
N GLY A 144 -20.07 22.09 12.02
CA GLY A 144 -18.98 21.35 11.37
C GLY A 144 -17.97 22.21 10.62
N TYR A 145 -17.61 21.73 9.43
CA TYR A 145 -16.60 22.35 8.57
C TYR A 145 -17.09 22.39 7.12
N ARG A 146 -16.88 23.49 6.43
CA ARG A 146 -17.06 23.59 4.98
C ARG A 146 -15.76 23.28 4.30
N LEU A 147 -15.70 22.12 3.67
CA LEU A 147 -14.53 21.59 2.99
C LEU A 147 -14.59 21.94 1.49
N ASN A 148 -13.51 22.53 0.98
CA ASN A 148 -13.30 22.80 -0.42
C ASN A 148 -11.89 22.36 -0.86
N GLY A 149 -11.79 21.84 -2.09
CA GLY A 149 -10.51 21.41 -2.66
C GLY A 149 -10.60 20.29 -3.66
N GLN A 150 -9.44 19.81 -4.07
CA GLN A 150 -9.30 18.71 -5.03
C GLN A 150 -8.19 17.78 -4.55
N LYS A 151 -8.42 16.48 -4.65
CA LYS A 151 -7.42 15.44 -4.45
C LYS A 151 -7.21 14.67 -5.75
N CYS A 152 -6.00 14.18 -5.97
CA CYS A 152 -5.66 13.37 -7.15
C CYS A 152 -4.87 12.13 -6.77
N PHE A 153 -4.88 11.15 -7.65
CA PHE A 153 -4.22 9.86 -7.45
C PHE A 153 -4.68 9.10 -6.20
N ILE A 154 -5.98 9.22 -5.85
CA ILE A 154 -6.52 8.56 -4.66
C ILE A 154 -6.88 7.11 -4.98
N THR A 155 -6.10 6.20 -4.42
CA THR A 155 -6.38 4.76 -4.52
C THR A 155 -7.72 4.46 -3.86
N ASN A 156 -8.57 3.70 -4.55
CA ASN A 156 -9.96 3.43 -4.21
C ASN A 156 -10.88 4.66 -4.18
N GLY A 157 -10.44 5.86 -4.53
CA GLY A 157 -11.19 7.11 -4.33
C GLY A 157 -12.63 7.05 -4.83
N ALA A 158 -12.88 6.55 -6.06
CA ALA A 158 -14.22 6.48 -6.65
C ALA A 158 -15.09 5.35 -6.08
N ILE A 159 -14.53 4.37 -5.39
CA ILE A 159 -15.26 3.21 -4.85
C ILE A 159 -15.33 3.20 -3.32
N ALA A 160 -14.52 4.03 -2.65
CA ALA A 160 -14.44 4.05 -1.19
C ALA A 160 -15.77 4.42 -0.54
N ASP A 161 -16.16 3.65 0.48
CA ASP A 161 -17.30 3.95 1.35
C ASP A 161 -16.91 4.96 2.44
N VAL A 162 -15.64 4.90 2.89
CA VAL A 162 -15.07 5.75 3.94
C VAL A 162 -13.70 6.28 3.50
N ILE A 163 -13.50 7.59 3.61
CA ILE A 163 -12.26 8.25 3.18
C ILE A 163 -11.68 9.05 4.35
N SER A 164 -10.44 8.77 4.72
CA SER A 164 -9.65 9.62 5.61
C SER A 164 -8.99 10.74 4.80
N ALA A 165 -9.51 11.97 4.89
CA ALA A 165 -9.07 13.12 4.09
C ALA A 165 -8.35 14.17 4.92
N TYR A 166 -7.40 14.89 4.31
CA TYR A 166 -6.57 15.90 4.97
C TYR A 166 -6.72 17.26 4.27
N ALA A 167 -6.93 18.31 5.08
CA ALA A 167 -7.09 19.68 4.59
C ALA A 167 -6.60 20.68 5.64
N TYR A 168 -6.26 21.90 5.21
CA TYR A 168 -5.97 22.99 6.13
C TYR A 168 -7.24 23.49 6.82
N THR A 169 -7.20 23.58 8.15
CA THR A 169 -8.12 24.42 8.93
C THR A 169 -7.52 25.79 9.23
N GLU A 170 -6.17 25.87 9.32
CA GLU A 170 -5.46 27.15 9.52
C GLU A 170 -4.11 27.10 8.78
N LYS A 171 -4.08 27.63 7.55
CA LYS A 171 -2.91 27.50 6.66
C LYS A 171 -1.64 28.20 7.20
N ASN A 172 -1.79 29.29 7.96
CA ASN A 172 -0.65 30.05 8.47
C ASN A 172 0.17 29.31 9.53
N LEU A 173 -0.37 28.23 10.09
CA LEU A 173 0.29 27.38 11.09
C LEU A 173 1.14 26.24 10.45
N GLY A 174 1.27 26.19 9.13
CA GLY A 174 2.03 25.14 8.45
C GLY A 174 1.51 23.75 8.82
N ALA A 175 2.40 22.83 9.24
CA ALA A 175 2.02 21.45 9.61
C ALA A 175 0.95 21.39 10.70
N SER A 176 0.99 22.31 11.69
CA SER A 176 0.03 22.39 12.79
C SER A 176 -1.33 22.99 12.38
N GLY A 177 -1.49 23.39 11.12
CA GLY A 177 -2.76 23.86 10.58
C GLY A 177 -3.51 22.81 9.76
N VAL A 178 -2.94 21.61 9.55
CA VAL A 178 -3.60 20.52 8.84
C VAL A 178 -4.46 19.73 9.79
N SER A 179 -5.72 19.48 9.39
CA SER A 179 -6.67 18.61 10.10
C SER A 179 -7.08 17.43 9.25
N ALA A 180 -7.55 16.38 9.89
CA ALA A 180 -8.05 15.17 9.24
C ALA A 180 -9.58 15.03 9.42
N PHE A 181 -10.24 14.46 8.41
CA PHE A 181 -11.69 14.30 8.35
C PHE A 181 -12.07 12.92 7.83
N ILE A 182 -13.13 12.35 8.36
CA ILE A 182 -13.76 11.14 7.84
C ILE A 182 -14.88 11.57 6.90
N LEU A 183 -14.74 11.22 5.63
CA LEU A 183 -15.76 11.46 4.62
C LEU A 183 -16.44 10.14 4.27
N GLU A 184 -17.76 10.20 4.05
CA GLU A 184 -18.59 9.05 3.69
C GLU A 184 -19.05 9.17 2.23
N LYS A 185 -19.15 8.04 1.55
CA LYS A 185 -19.70 7.98 0.21
C LYS A 185 -21.10 8.61 0.16
N GLY A 186 -21.33 9.45 -0.83
CA GLY A 186 -22.63 10.11 -1.02
C GLY A 186 -22.84 11.39 -0.22
N MET A 187 -21.85 11.85 0.55
CA MET A 187 -21.94 13.17 1.18
C MET A 187 -22.11 14.26 0.12
N ALA A 188 -23.02 15.21 0.36
CA ALA A 188 -23.25 16.32 -0.55
C ALA A 188 -21.98 17.16 -0.74
N GLY A 189 -21.65 17.50 -1.98
CA GLY A 189 -20.42 18.22 -2.31
C GLY A 189 -19.19 17.31 -2.55
N LEU A 190 -19.28 16.00 -2.31
CA LEU A 190 -18.26 15.05 -2.72
C LEU A 190 -18.51 14.58 -4.16
N ARG A 191 -17.58 14.88 -5.05
CA ARG A 191 -17.64 14.39 -6.44
C ARG A 191 -16.40 13.60 -6.80
N TYR A 192 -16.55 12.67 -7.73
CA TYR A 192 -15.51 11.78 -8.20
C TYR A 192 -15.13 12.16 -9.63
N GLY A 193 -13.82 12.25 -9.90
CA GLY A 193 -13.29 12.46 -11.24
C GLY A 193 -13.09 11.13 -11.99
N LYS A 194 -12.36 11.20 -13.07
CA LYS A 194 -12.03 10.02 -13.89
C LYS A 194 -11.12 9.04 -13.13
N ASN A 195 -11.22 7.78 -13.48
CA ASN A 195 -10.20 6.79 -13.13
C ASN A 195 -8.97 6.96 -14.02
N GLU A 196 -7.79 6.95 -13.42
CA GLU A 196 -6.53 7.15 -14.13
C GLU A 196 -6.14 5.90 -14.93
N ASN A 197 -5.69 6.10 -16.19
CA ASN A 197 -5.12 5.06 -17.00
C ASN A 197 -3.63 4.89 -16.68
N LYS A 198 -3.29 3.82 -15.98
CA LYS A 198 -1.98 3.61 -15.37
C LYS A 198 -1.09 2.66 -16.17
N MET A 199 0.21 2.80 -16.00
CA MET A 199 1.24 1.92 -16.56
C MET A 199 1.14 0.49 -15.99
N GLY A 200 0.99 0.36 -14.68
CA GLY A 200 0.91 -0.90 -13.93
C GLY A 200 -0.13 -0.84 -12.83
N MET A 201 -0.31 -1.94 -12.09
CA MET A 201 -1.38 -2.14 -11.09
C MET A 201 -2.73 -1.66 -11.61
N ARG A 202 -3.04 -2.02 -12.86
CA ARG A 202 -4.12 -1.43 -13.65
C ARG A 202 -5.48 -1.68 -13.05
N GLY A 203 -5.72 -2.84 -12.45
CA GLY A 203 -6.96 -3.16 -11.76
C GLY A 203 -7.17 -2.44 -10.42
N SER A 204 -6.20 -1.66 -9.94
CA SER A 204 -6.42 -0.77 -8.79
C SER A 204 -7.05 0.54 -9.26
N ILE A 205 -8.23 0.88 -8.78
CA ILE A 205 -8.87 2.17 -9.07
C ILE A 205 -8.07 3.30 -8.43
N ASN A 206 -7.84 4.35 -9.21
CA ASN A 206 -7.13 5.53 -8.78
C ASN A 206 -7.80 6.75 -9.42
N SER A 207 -8.36 7.66 -8.62
CA SER A 207 -9.21 8.73 -9.11
C SER A 207 -8.95 10.08 -8.46
N GLU A 208 -9.50 11.11 -9.06
CA GLU A 208 -9.62 12.44 -8.45
C GLU A 208 -10.84 12.50 -7.55
N LEU A 209 -10.78 13.34 -6.51
CA LEU A 209 -11.88 13.71 -5.65
C LEU A 209 -12.01 15.23 -5.65
N PHE A 210 -13.23 15.72 -5.73
CA PHE A 210 -13.56 17.15 -5.64
C PHE A 210 -14.45 17.38 -4.43
N PHE A 211 -14.10 18.38 -3.63
CA PHE A 211 -14.86 18.86 -2.50
C PHE A 211 -15.40 20.24 -2.87
N GLU A 212 -16.72 20.37 -3.01
CA GLU A 212 -17.39 21.60 -3.45
C GLU A 212 -18.40 22.01 -2.39
N ASP A 213 -18.04 23.02 -1.59
CA ASP A 213 -18.86 23.50 -0.47
C ASP A 213 -19.40 22.39 0.42
N MET A 214 -18.59 21.32 0.58
CA MET A 214 -18.98 20.11 1.27
C MET A 214 -19.05 20.37 2.77
N LEU A 215 -20.24 20.20 3.35
CA LEU A 215 -20.40 20.26 4.81
C LEU A 215 -19.98 18.93 5.44
N VAL A 216 -18.92 18.97 6.26
CA VAL A 216 -18.44 17.85 7.05
C VAL A 216 -18.86 18.07 8.49
N PRO A 217 -19.70 17.19 9.10
CA PRO A 217 -20.10 17.31 10.49
C PRO A 217 -18.92 17.38 11.46
N ALA A 218 -19.07 18.09 12.58
CA ALA A 218 -18.01 18.25 13.55
C ALA A 218 -17.51 16.90 14.12
N GLU A 219 -18.42 15.95 14.29
CA GLU A 219 -18.14 14.58 14.73
C GLU A 219 -17.34 13.75 13.72
N ASN A 220 -17.22 14.18 12.47
CA ASN A 220 -16.40 13.54 11.45
C ASN A 220 -14.96 14.08 11.40
N ARG A 221 -14.60 15.08 12.23
CA ARG A 221 -13.20 15.47 12.41
C ARG A 221 -12.45 14.33 13.10
N LEU A 222 -11.35 13.91 12.51
CA LEU A 222 -10.52 12.80 12.99
C LEU A 222 -9.36 13.32 13.84
N GLY A 223 -9.40 13.04 15.13
CA GLY A 223 -8.47 13.60 16.11
C GLY A 223 -8.72 15.09 16.37
N ASP A 224 -7.75 15.78 16.99
CA ASP A 224 -7.85 17.20 17.28
C ASP A 224 -7.55 18.07 16.05
N GLU A 225 -8.12 19.27 16.02
CA GLU A 225 -7.84 20.25 14.98
C GLU A 225 -6.35 20.62 14.99
N GLY A 226 -5.74 20.66 13.81
CA GLY A 226 -4.31 20.92 13.65
C GLY A 226 -3.40 19.71 13.87
N GLN A 227 -3.91 18.57 14.28
CA GLN A 227 -3.13 17.33 14.48
C GLN A 227 -3.09 16.43 13.24
N GLY A 228 -3.76 16.81 12.15
CA GLY A 228 -3.89 15.97 10.96
C GLY A 228 -2.54 15.59 10.34
N PHE A 229 -1.56 16.50 10.31
CA PHE A 229 -0.24 16.17 9.76
C PHE A 229 0.53 15.15 10.61
N ALA A 230 0.49 15.27 11.93
CA ALA A 230 1.12 14.30 12.84
C ALA A 230 0.46 12.91 12.71
N ASN A 231 -0.88 12.87 12.64
CA ASN A 231 -1.67 11.66 12.41
C ASN A 231 -1.30 11.00 11.08
N LEU A 232 -1.14 11.80 10.02
CA LEU A 232 -0.73 11.35 8.70
C LEU A 232 0.67 10.71 8.73
N MET A 233 1.63 11.31 9.42
CA MET A 233 3.01 10.78 9.48
C MET A 233 3.05 9.39 10.15
N THR A 234 2.24 9.15 11.16
CA THR A 234 2.10 7.83 11.81
C THR A 234 1.58 6.78 10.81
N THR A 235 0.53 7.11 10.06
CA THR A 235 -0.03 6.22 9.03
C THR A 235 0.98 5.96 7.91
N LEU A 236 1.66 7.00 7.43
CA LEU A 236 2.64 6.85 6.35
C LEU A 236 3.86 6.01 6.75
N ALA A 237 4.24 5.95 8.03
CA ALA A 237 5.28 5.04 8.48
C ALA A 237 4.87 3.58 8.24
N CYS A 238 3.64 3.20 8.62
CA CYS A 238 3.09 1.87 8.33
C CYS A 238 2.98 1.60 6.82
N SER A 239 2.42 2.54 6.07
CA SER A 239 2.24 2.46 4.62
C SER A 239 3.55 2.23 3.87
N ARG A 240 4.66 2.85 4.30
CA ARG A 240 6.01 2.63 3.73
C ARG A 240 6.49 1.20 3.93
N MET A 241 6.25 0.62 5.09
CA MET A 241 6.58 -0.78 5.38
C MET A 241 5.71 -1.73 4.54
N PHE A 242 4.41 -1.45 4.37
CA PHE A 242 3.52 -2.23 3.49
C PHE A 242 4.01 -2.19 2.04
N ALA A 243 4.40 -1.01 1.55
CA ALA A 243 4.97 -0.86 0.21
C ALA A 243 6.29 -1.64 0.05
N ALA A 244 7.13 -1.70 1.08
CA ALA A 244 8.34 -2.52 1.08
C ALA A 244 8.02 -4.02 1.00
N ALA A 245 7.05 -4.50 1.78
CA ALA A 245 6.59 -5.89 1.73
C ALA A 245 6.00 -6.25 0.35
N GLN A 246 5.21 -5.35 -0.25
CA GLN A 246 4.71 -5.53 -1.62
C GLN A 246 5.85 -5.64 -2.64
N ALA A 247 6.88 -4.82 -2.52
CA ALA A 247 8.03 -4.84 -3.40
C ALA A 247 8.82 -6.16 -3.29
N VAL A 248 9.05 -6.63 -2.07
CA VAL A 248 9.71 -7.93 -1.82
C VAL A 248 8.92 -9.07 -2.43
N GLY A 249 7.59 -9.09 -2.23
CA GLY A 249 6.73 -10.12 -2.81
C GLY A 249 6.74 -10.11 -4.33
N LEU A 250 6.67 -8.92 -4.94
CA LEU A 250 6.73 -8.78 -6.39
C LEU A 250 8.08 -9.25 -6.96
N ALA A 251 9.18 -8.92 -6.30
CA ALA A 251 10.52 -9.41 -6.67
C ALA A 251 10.61 -10.94 -6.56
N GLN A 252 10.07 -11.51 -5.48
CA GLN A 252 10.02 -12.97 -5.30
C GLN A 252 9.21 -13.64 -6.40
N GLY A 253 8.02 -13.14 -6.73
CA GLY A 253 7.21 -13.68 -7.81
C GLY A 253 7.93 -13.66 -9.16
N ALA A 254 8.69 -12.59 -9.45
CA ALA A 254 9.49 -12.52 -10.68
C ALA A 254 10.66 -13.52 -10.68
N ILE A 255 11.31 -13.74 -9.54
CA ILE A 255 12.35 -14.77 -9.37
C ILE A 255 11.77 -16.16 -9.62
N ASP A 256 10.60 -16.48 -9.06
CA ASP A 256 9.95 -17.77 -9.23
C ASP A 256 9.68 -18.06 -10.72
N GLU A 257 9.15 -17.09 -11.47
CA GLU A 257 8.91 -17.21 -12.92
C GLU A 257 10.22 -17.43 -13.72
N VAL A 258 11.29 -16.74 -13.34
CA VAL A 258 12.61 -16.95 -13.94
C VAL A 258 13.12 -18.36 -13.68
N LEU A 259 13.02 -18.83 -12.44
CA LEU A 259 13.51 -20.17 -12.05
C LEU A 259 12.79 -21.28 -12.82
N ASP A 260 11.47 -21.18 -12.99
CA ASP A 260 10.68 -22.15 -13.76
C ASP A 260 11.04 -22.12 -15.23
N TYR A 261 11.21 -20.93 -15.81
CA TYR A 261 11.57 -20.78 -17.22
C TYR A 261 12.98 -21.29 -17.53
N VAL A 262 14.00 -20.90 -16.75
CA VAL A 262 15.40 -21.26 -17.04
C VAL A 262 15.71 -22.74 -16.87
N ARG A 263 14.94 -23.46 -16.05
CA ARG A 263 15.05 -24.91 -15.85
C ARG A 263 14.56 -25.73 -17.05
N THR A 264 13.67 -25.16 -17.86
CA THR A 264 13.02 -25.86 -18.97
C THR A 264 13.48 -25.35 -20.34
N ARG A 265 13.78 -24.06 -20.47
CA ARG A 265 14.20 -23.46 -21.75
C ARG A 265 15.60 -23.89 -22.15
N VAL A 266 15.72 -24.47 -23.36
CA VAL A 266 17.01 -24.93 -23.92
C VAL A 266 17.50 -23.95 -25.00
N GLN A 267 18.76 -23.52 -24.89
CA GLN A 267 19.51 -22.81 -25.92
C GLN A 267 20.97 -23.28 -25.85
N PHE A 268 21.69 -23.24 -26.99
CA PHE A 268 23.07 -23.72 -27.10
C PHE A 268 23.25 -25.17 -26.60
N GLY A 269 22.22 -26.01 -26.80
CA GLY A 269 22.25 -27.44 -26.44
C GLY A 269 22.10 -27.74 -24.95
N LYS A 270 21.82 -26.76 -24.10
CA LYS A 270 21.62 -26.92 -22.64
C LYS A 270 20.53 -26.00 -22.11
N THR A 271 19.98 -26.29 -20.94
CA THR A 271 19.01 -25.39 -20.31
C THR A 271 19.68 -24.07 -19.91
N LEU A 272 18.89 -22.99 -19.89
CA LEU A 272 19.41 -21.67 -19.51
C LEU A 272 20.01 -21.67 -18.10
N ALA A 273 19.54 -22.52 -17.20
CA ALA A 273 20.08 -22.71 -15.86
C ALA A 273 21.58 -23.09 -15.83
N HIS A 274 22.14 -23.62 -16.95
CA HIS A 274 23.55 -23.97 -17.10
C HIS A 274 24.39 -22.88 -17.79
N ILE A 275 23.83 -21.70 -18.02
CA ILE A 275 24.55 -20.57 -18.62
C ILE A 275 25.00 -19.64 -17.48
N GLN A 276 26.32 -19.45 -17.35
CA GLN A 276 26.93 -18.74 -16.22
C GLN A 276 26.38 -17.31 -16.05
N ALA A 277 26.15 -16.56 -17.14
CA ALA A 277 25.58 -15.21 -17.05
C ALA A 277 24.18 -15.22 -16.44
N ILE A 278 23.33 -16.20 -16.73
CA ILE A 278 22.01 -16.38 -16.14
C ILE A 278 22.13 -16.74 -14.66
N GLN A 279 23.08 -17.61 -14.30
CA GLN A 279 23.34 -17.98 -12.90
C GLN A 279 23.76 -16.76 -12.06
N PHE A 280 24.57 -15.86 -12.60
CA PHE A 280 24.94 -14.61 -11.91
C PHE A 280 23.75 -13.69 -11.70
N MET A 281 22.92 -13.51 -12.73
CA MET A 281 21.69 -12.70 -12.60
C MET A 281 20.75 -13.25 -11.54
N ILE A 282 20.53 -14.58 -11.50
CA ILE A 282 19.69 -15.23 -10.49
C ILE A 282 20.28 -15.03 -9.09
N ALA A 283 21.58 -15.24 -8.91
CA ALA A 283 22.24 -15.05 -7.61
C ALA A 283 22.09 -13.60 -7.10
N ASP A 284 22.27 -12.60 -7.98
CA ASP A 284 22.11 -11.19 -7.66
C ASP A 284 20.66 -10.84 -7.30
N MET A 285 19.69 -11.33 -8.09
CA MET A 285 18.25 -11.12 -7.83
C MET A 285 17.87 -11.66 -6.45
N VAL A 286 18.26 -12.89 -6.14
CA VAL A 286 17.94 -13.54 -4.86
C VAL A 286 18.61 -12.79 -3.70
N ALA A 287 19.93 -12.52 -3.77
CA ALA A 287 20.65 -11.86 -2.70
C ALA A 287 20.09 -10.46 -2.37
N GLN A 288 19.76 -9.67 -3.39
CA GLN A 288 19.19 -8.33 -3.20
C GLN A 288 17.77 -8.41 -2.61
N THR A 289 16.96 -9.37 -3.04
CA THR A 289 15.60 -9.58 -2.52
C THR A 289 15.64 -10.01 -1.05
N GLU A 290 16.54 -10.93 -0.66
CA GLU A 290 16.72 -11.34 0.73
C GLU A 290 17.17 -10.17 1.62
N ALA A 291 18.14 -9.36 1.18
CA ALA A 291 18.55 -8.17 1.92
C ALA A 291 17.39 -7.17 2.12
N ALA A 292 16.57 -6.97 1.09
CA ALA A 292 15.38 -6.10 1.17
C ALA A 292 14.31 -6.69 2.11
N ARG A 293 14.12 -8.01 2.09
CA ARG A 293 13.17 -8.74 2.96
C ARG A 293 13.53 -8.58 4.43
N GLU A 294 14.78 -8.83 4.78
CA GLU A 294 15.27 -8.71 6.17
C GLU A 294 15.08 -7.28 6.70
N LEU A 295 15.40 -6.27 5.89
CA LEU A 295 15.18 -4.87 6.28
C LEU A 295 13.70 -4.54 6.44
N THR A 296 12.84 -5.09 5.60
CA THR A 296 11.38 -4.92 5.67
C THR A 296 10.82 -5.54 6.95
N TYR A 297 11.23 -6.76 7.29
CA TYR A 297 10.76 -7.42 8.52
C TYR A 297 11.31 -6.76 9.78
N LYS A 298 12.53 -6.22 9.74
CA LYS A 298 13.06 -5.39 10.82
C LYS A 298 12.19 -4.14 11.02
N ALA A 299 11.79 -3.46 9.95
CA ALA A 299 10.91 -2.30 10.03
C ALA A 299 9.54 -2.66 10.62
N ALA A 300 8.96 -3.78 10.20
CA ALA A 300 7.69 -4.28 10.72
C ALA A 300 7.76 -4.63 12.21
N ALA A 301 8.81 -5.32 12.64
CA ALA A 301 9.02 -5.65 14.05
C ALA A 301 9.23 -4.41 14.95
N LEU A 302 9.78 -3.33 14.40
CA LEU A 302 9.88 -2.05 15.11
C LEU A 302 8.51 -1.37 15.25
N LEU A 303 7.65 -1.45 14.25
CA LEU A 303 6.26 -0.96 14.34
C LEU A 303 5.44 -1.74 15.37
N ASP A 304 5.65 -3.06 15.50
CA ASP A 304 5.00 -3.88 16.53
C ASP A 304 5.39 -3.47 17.97
N ARG A 305 6.57 -2.86 18.13
CA ARG A 305 7.04 -2.30 19.42
C ARG A 305 6.51 -0.90 19.68
N GLY A 306 5.83 -0.30 18.75
CA GLY A 306 5.28 1.04 18.78
C GLY A 306 5.91 2.00 17.77
N SER A 307 5.15 3.05 17.43
CA SER A 307 5.64 4.09 16.51
C SER A 307 6.77 4.89 17.16
N SER A 308 7.94 4.89 16.56
CA SER A 308 9.14 5.58 17.05
C SER A 308 9.89 6.22 15.87
N ARG A 309 10.83 7.12 16.17
CA ARG A 309 11.78 7.65 15.17
C ARG A 309 12.55 6.51 14.50
N GLU A 310 12.99 5.52 15.27
CA GLU A 310 13.68 4.36 14.74
C GLU A 310 12.80 3.58 13.76
N ALA A 311 11.52 3.31 14.10
CA ALA A 311 10.59 2.66 13.19
C ALA A 311 10.41 3.47 11.90
N SER A 312 10.22 4.79 11.98
CA SER A 312 10.09 5.68 10.80
C SER A 312 11.31 5.62 9.89
N LYS A 313 12.52 5.66 10.47
CA LYS A 313 13.80 5.51 9.76
C LYS A 313 13.87 4.19 9.00
N PHE A 314 13.62 3.07 9.68
CA PHE A 314 13.70 1.74 9.06
C PHE A 314 12.59 1.50 8.04
N CYS A 315 11.38 2.02 8.24
CA CYS A 315 10.30 1.96 7.23
C CYS A 315 10.68 2.73 5.96
N ALA A 316 11.29 3.92 6.09
CA ALA A 316 11.76 4.67 4.93
C ALA A 316 12.90 3.94 4.20
N MET A 317 13.86 3.39 4.94
CA MET A 317 14.98 2.62 4.37
C MET A 317 14.50 1.35 3.67
N ALA A 318 13.61 0.59 4.29
CA ALA A 318 13.01 -0.62 3.72
C ALA A 318 12.28 -0.30 2.41
N LYS A 319 11.48 0.78 2.40
CA LYS A 319 10.68 1.16 1.24
C LYS A 319 11.55 1.49 0.03
N PHE A 320 12.59 2.35 0.16
CA PHE A 320 13.38 2.67 -1.02
C PHE A 320 14.28 1.51 -1.46
N LEU A 321 14.86 0.75 -0.53
CA LEU A 321 15.68 -0.41 -0.88
C LEU A 321 14.84 -1.48 -1.58
N ALA A 322 13.71 -1.90 -0.99
CA ALA A 322 12.89 -2.96 -1.55
C ALA A 322 12.30 -2.58 -2.92
N SER A 323 11.84 -1.34 -3.10
CA SER A 323 11.27 -0.91 -4.39
C SER A 323 12.32 -0.71 -5.49
N ASP A 324 13.54 -0.26 -5.16
CA ASP A 324 14.64 -0.23 -6.12
C ASP A 324 15.08 -1.65 -6.50
N THR A 325 15.13 -2.57 -5.52
CA THR A 325 15.38 -4.00 -5.74
C THR A 325 14.32 -4.62 -6.64
N ALA A 326 13.02 -4.41 -6.34
CA ALA A 326 11.93 -4.97 -7.15
C ALA A 326 11.98 -4.48 -8.59
N MET A 327 12.26 -3.18 -8.82
CA MET A 327 12.40 -2.64 -10.17
C MET A 327 13.57 -3.29 -10.93
N LYS A 328 14.72 -3.49 -10.26
CA LYS A 328 15.87 -4.17 -10.85
C LYS A 328 15.56 -5.64 -11.14
N VAL A 329 15.04 -6.37 -10.17
CA VAL A 329 14.74 -7.81 -10.27
C VAL A 329 13.72 -8.08 -11.37
N THR A 330 12.64 -7.31 -11.45
CA THR A 330 11.62 -7.49 -12.50
C THR A 330 12.16 -7.14 -13.89
N THR A 331 13.07 -6.16 -14.00
CA THR A 331 13.77 -5.85 -15.26
C THR A 331 14.70 -6.99 -15.68
N ASP A 332 15.47 -7.54 -14.74
CA ASP A 332 16.36 -8.67 -14.99
C ASP A 332 15.57 -9.94 -15.31
N ALA A 333 14.37 -10.12 -14.73
CA ALA A 333 13.46 -11.21 -15.06
C ALA A 333 12.99 -11.16 -16.54
N VAL A 334 12.60 -9.97 -17.01
CA VAL A 334 12.29 -9.77 -18.45
C VAL A 334 13.51 -10.14 -19.31
N GLN A 335 14.70 -9.72 -18.91
CA GLN A 335 15.94 -10.02 -19.63
C GLN A 335 16.26 -11.52 -19.63
N CYS A 336 16.06 -12.23 -18.52
CA CYS A 336 16.30 -13.69 -18.43
C CYS A 336 15.38 -14.49 -19.37
N LEU A 337 14.11 -14.04 -19.55
CA LEU A 337 13.18 -14.68 -20.46
C LEU A 337 13.42 -14.26 -21.92
N GLY A 338 14.20 -13.22 -22.18
CA GLY A 338 14.49 -12.69 -23.51
C GLY A 338 13.23 -12.22 -24.23
N GLY A 339 13.05 -12.52 -25.52
CA GLY A 339 11.88 -12.10 -26.29
C GLY A 339 10.54 -12.54 -25.68
N TYR A 340 10.51 -13.68 -25.02
CA TYR A 340 9.29 -14.14 -24.32
C TYR A 340 8.96 -13.29 -23.11
N GLY A 341 9.97 -12.76 -22.38
CA GLY A 341 9.74 -11.86 -21.24
C GLY A 341 9.12 -10.51 -21.64
N TYR A 342 9.18 -10.14 -22.92
CA TYR A 342 8.58 -8.92 -23.47
C TYR A 342 7.11 -9.12 -23.94
N MET A 343 6.64 -10.37 -23.96
CA MET A 343 5.28 -10.73 -24.39
C MET A 343 4.34 -10.84 -23.20
N LYS A 344 3.09 -10.37 -23.38
CA LYS A 344 2.05 -10.32 -22.32
C LYS A 344 1.59 -11.70 -21.83
N GLU A 345 1.87 -12.76 -22.57
CA GLU A 345 1.60 -14.15 -22.18
C GLU A 345 2.49 -14.61 -21.02
N TYR A 346 3.58 -13.87 -20.73
CA TYR A 346 4.46 -14.11 -19.60
C TYR A 346 4.32 -13.00 -18.57
N PRO A 347 4.24 -13.32 -17.26
CA PRO A 347 3.86 -12.35 -16.25
C PRO A 347 4.94 -11.30 -15.95
N VAL A 348 6.19 -11.51 -16.32
CA VAL A 348 7.32 -10.67 -15.89
C VAL A 348 7.26 -9.23 -16.43
N GLU A 349 6.69 -9.01 -17.62
CA GLU A 349 6.51 -7.66 -18.18
C GLU A 349 5.50 -6.86 -17.34
N ARG A 350 4.39 -7.49 -16.89
CA ARG A 350 3.42 -6.88 -15.98
C ARG A 350 4.06 -6.56 -14.64
N MET A 351 4.84 -7.51 -14.09
CA MET A 351 5.55 -7.33 -12.82
C MET A 351 6.50 -6.14 -12.88
N MET A 352 7.20 -5.94 -14.02
CA MET A 352 8.08 -4.78 -14.23
C MET A 352 7.29 -3.46 -14.26
N ARG A 353 6.12 -3.42 -14.93
CA ARG A 353 5.24 -2.23 -14.93
C ARG A 353 4.71 -1.92 -13.53
N ASP A 354 4.31 -2.94 -12.80
CA ASP A 354 3.80 -2.82 -11.43
C ASP A 354 4.88 -2.33 -10.45
N ALA A 355 6.10 -2.83 -10.57
CA ALA A 355 7.23 -2.45 -9.71
C ALA A 355 7.52 -0.94 -9.75
N LYS A 356 7.31 -0.29 -10.89
CA LYS A 356 7.60 1.13 -11.04
C LYS A 356 6.77 2.01 -10.11
N LEU A 357 5.51 1.68 -9.86
CA LEU A 357 4.67 2.44 -8.95
C LEU A 357 5.24 2.47 -7.52
N ILE A 358 5.84 1.35 -7.08
CA ILE A 358 6.32 1.23 -5.71
C ILE A 358 7.49 2.20 -5.41
N GLN A 359 8.25 2.61 -6.41
CA GLN A 359 9.27 3.67 -6.26
C GLN A 359 8.67 5.07 -6.07
N ILE A 360 7.37 5.27 -6.35
CA ILE A 360 6.73 6.59 -6.45
C ILE A 360 5.75 6.83 -5.29
N TYR A 361 4.81 5.92 -5.05
CA TYR A 361 3.72 6.11 -4.09
C TYR A 361 4.18 6.02 -2.63
N THR A 362 3.36 6.46 -1.68
CA THR A 362 3.66 6.57 -0.24
C THR A 362 4.94 7.38 0.09
N GLY A 363 5.30 8.27 -0.84
CA GLY A 363 6.53 9.05 -0.86
C GLY A 363 7.57 8.45 -1.81
N THR A 364 8.06 9.29 -2.73
CA THR A 364 9.08 8.86 -3.70
C THR A 364 10.35 8.36 -3.00
N ASN A 365 11.12 7.51 -3.67
CA ASN A 365 12.38 7.01 -3.11
C ASN A 365 13.39 8.12 -2.79
N GLN A 366 13.28 9.29 -3.45
CA GLN A 366 14.04 10.49 -3.11
C GLN A 366 13.61 11.04 -1.74
N ILE A 367 12.30 11.17 -1.51
CA ILE A 367 11.76 11.58 -0.20
C ILE A 367 12.09 10.57 0.89
N MET A 368 12.05 9.27 0.60
CA MET A 368 12.46 8.25 1.58
C MET A 368 13.91 8.39 2.02
N ARG A 369 14.81 8.74 1.09
CA ARG A 369 16.21 9.04 1.42
C ARG A 369 16.36 10.29 2.29
N VAL A 370 15.56 11.33 2.03
CA VAL A 370 15.51 12.54 2.87
C VAL A 370 15.03 12.19 4.28
N VAL A 371 13.95 11.41 4.42
CA VAL A 371 13.42 10.99 5.72
C VAL A 371 14.49 10.18 6.49
N ALA A 372 15.06 9.16 5.86
CA ALA A 372 16.08 8.33 6.51
C ALA A 372 17.32 9.14 6.90
N ALA A 373 17.83 10.01 6.02
CA ALA A 373 19.00 10.84 6.29
C ALA A 373 18.76 11.82 7.45
N ARG A 374 17.58 12.45 7.52
CA ARG A 374 17.21 13.32 8.64
C ARG A 374 17.27 12.59 9.97
N GLU A 375 16.63 11.42 10.04
CA GLU A 375 16.63 10.62 11.28
C GLU A 375 18.03 10.18 11.70
N ILE A 376 18.90 9.82 10.74
CA ILE A 376 20.30 9.42 11.01
C ILE A 376 21.13 10.62 11.50
N LEU A 377 20.99 11.78 10.87
CA LEU A 377 21.79 12.98 11.20
C LEU A 377 21.37 13.65 12.50
N GLU A 378 20.11 13.46 12.92
CA GLU A 378 19.56 14.00 14.18
C GLU A 378 19.68 13.00 15.36
N GLU A 379 20.16 11.79 15.14
CA GLU A 379 20.56 10.85 16.20
C GLU A 379 21.81 11.41 16.91
N ARG A 380 21.64 11.85 18.17
CA ARG A 380 22.74 12.25 19.10
C ARG A 380 22.72 11.38 20.35
#